data_127c691de9d7a6a2c3bc96f2eb94f03b
#
_entry.id   127c691de9d7a6a2c3bc96f2eb94f03b
#
_cell.length_a   1.000
_cell.length_b   1.000
_cell.length_c   1.000
_cell.angle_alpha   90.00
_cell.angle_beta   90.00
_cell.angle_gamma   90.00
#
_symmetry.space_group_name_H-M   'P 1'
#
loop_
_entity.id
_entity.type
_entity.pdbx_description
1 polymer ?
#
loop_
_entity_poly.entity_id
_entity_poly.type
_entity_poly.pdbx_seq_one_letter_code
_entity_poly.pdbx_strand_id
1 'polypeptide(L)'
;NGNLIQIIENPQSDILGENYVFSPLKVAVDYADRIYVIAQNQFEGIMAFDAEGNFTGFTGTINVQITTAEIIWRKLSTKAQRAKQQLFIPTEFTGMEIDSDGFVYATNVDAEGEQSVRRLNPSGEDVIQKGAAGVSGDILWRLTGDYSGASRIIDVVVREKGIYSVIDSTRGRIFTYDHEGNLLYIFGGIGSQEGTFDTPTAIDTIGDEIIVLDGSKNLVDKYRATNYGFLINQAVGLRYDGDEASAVECWKQVLKLDSNFELAYVGIGKSYLAAGENKKAMECFKTGNNRQYYSIAYKRYRNEILKENLTGYLTAALVLIILLVLWNKIGKKKWKERRASHV
;
A
#
# COMPACT_ATOMS: atom_id res chain seq x y z
N ASN A 1 -14.43 24.27 -22.14
CA ASN A 1 -14.81 25.36 -23.07
C ASN A 1 -13.69 25.74 -24.06
N GLY A 2 -12.45 25.28 -23.87
CA GLY A 2 -11.32 25.50 -24.78
C GLY A 2 -10.79 26.93 -24.81
N ASN A 3 -11.16 27.79 -23.87
CA ASN A 3 -10.61 29.11 -23.74
C ASN A 3 -9.25 29.08 -23.07
N LEU A 4 -8.26 29.77 -23.63
CA LEU A 4 -6.97 29.98 -23.00
C LEU A 4 -7.16 30.84 -21.75
N ILE A 5 -6.76 30.35 -20.59
CA ILE A 5 -6.84 31.08 -19.31
C ILE A 5 -5.47 31.66 -18.98
N GLN A 6 -4.41 30.86 -19.09
CA GLN A 6 -3.07 31.23 -18.67
C GLN A 6 -2.01 30.46 -19.45
N ILE A 7 -0.84 31.06 -19.58
CA ILE A 7 0.38 30.40 -20.11
C ILE A 7 1.42 30.45 -19.00
N ILE A 8 1.96 29.27 -18.65
CA ILE A 8 3.09 29.15 -17.73
C ILE A 8 4.34 28.98 -18.57
N GLU A 9 5.20 29.98 -18.54
CA GLU A 9 6.47 29.99 -19.26
C GLU A 9 7.57 29.25 -18.46
N ASN A 10 8.79 29.25 -18.99
CA ASN A 10 9.95 28.64 -18.31
C ASN A 10 10.16 29.28 -16.92
N PRO A 11 10.02 28.55 -15.84
CA PRO A 11 10.09 29.11 -14.49
C PRO A 11 11.48 29.65 -14.19
N GLN A 12 11.54 30.82 -13.57
CA GLN A 12 12.78 31.44 -13.13
C GLN A 12 12.93 31.25 -11.61
N SER A 13 13.98 30.57 -11.19
CA SER A 13 14.27 30.35 -9.77
C SER A 13 15.74 30.03 -9.55
N ASP A 14 16.30 30.46 -8.45
CA ASP A 14 17.70 30.17 -8.07
C ASP A 14 17.96 28.67 -7.81
N ILE A 15 16.90 27.89 -7.57
CA ILE A 15 17.00 26.43 -7.40
C ILE A 15 16.96 25.66 -8.72
N LEU A 16 16.61 26.32 -9.81
CA LEU A 16 16.69 25.78 -11.16
C LEU A 16 18.03 26.21 -11.78
N GLY A 17 18.71 25.30 -12.47
CA GLY A 17 19.99 25.63 -13.09
C GLY A 17 19.85 26.76 -14.14
N GLU A 18 20.91 27.56 -14.34
CA GLU A 18 20.91 28.69 -15.28
C GLU A 18 20.47 28.34 -16.73
N ASN A 19 20.64 27.07 -17.12
CA ASN A 19 20.25 26.56 -18.45
C ASN A 19 19.06 25.59 -18.38
N TYR A 20 18.21 25.71 -17.35
CA TYR A 20 17.05 24.84 -17.21
C TYR A 20 16.08 25.05 -18.38
N VAL A 21 15.68 23.95 -19.01
CA VAL A 21 14.68 23.93 -20.08
C VAL A 21 13.42 23.25 -19.56
N PHE A 22 12.35 24.00 -19.44
CA PHE A 22 11.06 23.48 -18.98
C PHE A 22 10.41 22.64 -20.07
N SER A 23 10.38 21.32 -19.86
CA SER A 23 9.75 20.35 -20.78
C SER A 23 8.69 19.55 -20.01
N PRO A 24 7.45 20.08 -19.89
CA PRO A 24 6.38 19.45 -19.13
C PRO A 24 5.90 18.16 -19.82
N LEU A 25 5.70 17.10 -19.03
CA LEU A 25 5.20 15.80 -19.45
C LEU A 25 3.78 15.52 -18.94
N LYS A 26 3.52 15.87 -17.69
CA LYS A 26 2.23 15.68 -17.02
C LYS A 26 1.89 16.92 -16.21
N VAL A 27 0.60 17.23 -16.11
CA VAL A 27 0.08 18.32 -15.31
C VAL A 27 -1.15 17.85 -14.53
N ALA A 28 -1.26 18.30 -13.29
CA ALA A 28 -2.45 18.14 -12.48
C ALA A 28 -2.70 19.43 -11.69
N VAL A 29 -3.97 19.71 -11.37
CA VAL A 29 -4.38 20.91 -10.64
C VAL A 29 -5.23 20.46 -9.46
N ASP A 30 -4.94 20.94 -8.27
CA ASP A 30 -5.72 20.63 -7.08
C ASP A 30 -6.88 21.61 -6.85
N TYR A 31 -7.69 21.37 -5.83
CA TYR A 31 -8.85 22.19 -5.49
C TYR A 31 -8.51 23.60 -4.97
N ALA A 32 -7.22 23.88 -4.72
CA ALA A 32 -6.73 25.20 -4.34
C ALA A 32 -6.08 25.92 -5.53
N ASP A 33 -6.34 25.44 -6.75
CA ASP A 33 -5.78 25.90 -8.01
C ASP A 33 -4.24 25.86 -8.06
N ARG A 34 -3.59 25.05 -7.20
CA ARG A 34 -2.15 24.80 -7.29
C ARG A 34 -1.88 23.84 -8.43
N ILE A 35 -0.85 24.13 -9.20
CA ILE A 35 -0.51 23.39 -10.41
C ILE A 35 0.72 22.55 -10.13
N TYR A 36 0.65 21.25 -10.43
CA TYR A 36 1.74 20.31 -10.29
C TYR A 36 2.16 19.83 -11.67
N VAL A 37 3.48 19.82 -11.91
CA VAL A 37 4.03 19.46 -13.22
C VAL A 37 5.17 18.47 -13.06
N ILE A 38 5.07 17.34 -13.74
CA ILE A 38 6.20 16.45 -14.00
C ILE A 38 6.88 16.95 -15.26
N ALA A 39 8.17 17.29 -15.16
CA ALA A 39 8.97 17.76 -16.29
C ALA A 39 10.11 16.77 -16.59
N GLN A 40 10.53 16.73 -17.83
CA GLN A 40 11.62 15.88 -18.29
C GLN A 40 12.96 16.31 -17.68
N ASN A 41 13.80 15.33 -17.34
CA ASN A 41 15.09 15.54 -16.67
C ASN A 41 14.99 16.25 -15.31
N GLN A 42 13.84 16.13 -14.64
CA GLN A 42 13.59 16.71 -13.33
C GLN A 42 13.66 15.62 -12.25
N PHE A 43 14.70 15.67 -11.44
CA PHE A 43 14.99 14.64 -10.44
C PHE A 43 14.74 15.11 -8.99
N GLU A 44 14.57 16.41 -8.78
CA GLU A 44 14.35 17.01 -7.46
C GLU A 44 12.94 16.73 -6.93
N GLY A 45 12.00 16.42 -7.81
CA GLY A 45 10.60 16.15 -7.46
C GLY A 45 9.60 16.64 -8.49
N ILE A 46 8.34 16.69 -8.12
CA ILE A 46 7.27 17.26 -8.91
C ILE A 46 7.31 18.78 -8.71
N MET A 47 7.33 19.55 -9.78
CA MET A 47 7.30 21.01 -9.73
C MET A 47 5.94 21.48 -9.27
N ALA A 48 5.90 22.39 -8.30
CA ALA A 48 4.69 23.01 -7.81
C ALA A 48 4.65 24.49 -8.18
N PHE A 49 3.47 24.94 -8.61
CA PHE A 49 3.19 26.33 -8.94
C PHE A 49 1.95 26.78 -8.16
N ASP A 50 1.87 28.07 -7.87
CA ASP A 50 0.65 28.69 -7.32
C ASP A 50 -0.42 28.85 -8.39
N ALA A 51 -1.59 29.39 -8.00
CA ALA A 51 -2.72 29.63 -8.91
C ALA A 51 -2.38 30.68 -9.99
N GLU A 52 -1.44 31.55 -9.74
CA GLU A 52 -0.93 32.56 -10.66
C GLU A 52 0.14 32.03 -11.61
N GLY A 53 0.56 30.74 -11.44
CA GLY A 53 1.57 30.07 -12.25
C GLY A 53 3.01 30.39 -11.87
N ASN A 54 3.25 30.95 -10.68
CA ASN A 54 4.60 31.14 -10.19
C ASN A 54 5.15 29.86 -9.59
N PHE A 55 6.38 29.51 -9.93
CA PHE A 55 7.05 28.34 -9.36
C PHE A 55 7.30 28.53 -7.87
N THR A 56 6.78 27.60 -7.04
CA THR A 56 6.86 27.64 -5.58
C THR A 56 7.90 26.68 -5.01
N GLY A 57 8.31 25.66 -5.79
CA GLY A 57 9.30 24.67 -5.36
C GLY A 57 9.00 23.27 -5.86
N PHE A 58 9.60 22.29 -5.21
CA PHE A 58 9.40 20.87 -5.50
C PHE A 58 8.64 20.18 -4.39
N THR A 59 7.78 19.23 -4.76
CA THR A 59 7.08 18.34 -3.83
C THR A 59 7.42 16.89 -4.13
N GLY A 60 7.33 16.01 -3.12
CA GLY A 60 7.59 14.58 -3.28
C GLY A 60 9.03 14.21 -3.60
N THR A 61 10.00 15.02 -3.16
CA THR A 61 11.43 14.73 -3.34
C THR A 61 11.73 13.27 -3.00
N ILE A 62 12.38 12.57 -3.93
CA ILE A 62 12.76 11.17 -3.73
C ILE A 62 13.95 11.13 -2.78
N ASN A 63 13.71 10.79 -1.52
CA ASN A 63 14.77 10.63 -0.54
C ASN A 63 15.61 9.40 -0.89
N VAL A 64 16.82 9.63 -1.35
CA VAL A 64 17.85 8.60 -1.47
C VAL A 64 18.25 8.20 -0.05
N GLN A 65 17.69 7.13 0.47
CA GLN A 65 18.14 6.55 1.73
C GLN A 65 19.49 5.86 1.51
N ILE A 66 20.58 6.62 1.59
CA ILE A 66 21.92 6.03 1.67
C ILE A 66 22.03 5.41 3.06
N THR A 67 22.03 4.08 3.12
CA THR A 67 22.18 3.38 4.40
C THR A 67 23.55 3.65 5.01
N THR A 68 23.62 3.64 6.36
CA THR A 68 24.91 3.79 7.07
C THR A 68 25.93 2.74 6.64
N ALA A 69 25.47 1.55 6.27
CA ALA A 69 26.31 0.50 5.72
C ALA A 69 26.92 0.88 4.36
N GLU A 70 26.16 1.51 3.47
CA GLU A 70 26.65 2.02 2.17
C GLU A 70 27.67 3.16 2.35
N ILE A 71 27.46 4.05 3.30
CA ILE A 71 28.42 5.11 3.61
C ILE A 71 29.76 4.52 4.08
N ILE A 72 29.70 3.50 4.96
CA ILE A 72 30.90 2.81 5.46
C ILE A 72 31.56 2.02 4.32
N TRP A 73 30.79 1.29 3.53
CA TRP A 73 31.29 0.52 2.38
C TRP A 73 31.93 1.43 1.32
N ARG A 74 31.33 2.59 1.05
CA ARG A 74 31.85 3.58 0.11
C ARG A 74 33.18 4.20 0.59
N LYS A 75 33.37 4.35 1.91
CA LYS A 75 34.65 4.78 2.49
C LYS A 75 35.73 3.71 2.42
N LEU A 76 35.37 2.43 2.50
CA LEU A 76 36.30 1.30 2.48
C LEU A 76 36.59 0.78 1.06
N SER A 77 35.77 1.14 0.06
CA SER A 77 35.89 0.67 -1.32
C SER A 77 37.05 1.32 -2.07
N THR A 78 37.73 0.55 -2.91
CA THR A 78 38.78 1.06 -3.83
C THR A 78 38.18 1.92 -4.95
N LYS A 79 38.99 2.73 -5.63
CA LYS A 79 38.53 3.55 -6.78
C LYS A 79 37.86 2.71 -7.87
N ALA A 80 38.37 1.49 -8.17
CA ALA A 80 37.80 0.58 -9.14
C ALA A 80 36.47 -0.03 -8.69
N GLN A 81 36.31 -0.29 -7.41
CA GLN A 81 35.05 -0.74 -6.82
C GLN A 81 34.00 0.36 -6.79
N ARG A 82 34.43 1.61 -6.48
CA ARG A 82 33.53 2.79 -6.54
C ARG A 82 33.02 3.08 -7.96
N ALA A 83 33.86 2.87 -8.98
CA ALA A 83 33.44 3.03 -10.37
C ALA A 83 32.44 1.95 -10.86
N LYS A 84 32.40 0.81 -10.19
CA LYS A 84 31.43 -0.28 -10.44
C LYS A 84 30.18 -0.19 -9.55
N GLN A 85 30.19 0.65 -8.51
CA GLN A 85 28.99 0.94 -7.74
C GLN A 85 28.04 1.71 -8.67
N GLN A 86 26.84 1.15 -8.89
CA GLN A 86 25.81 1.87 -9.61
C GLN A 86 25.67 3.27 -8.99
N LEU A 87 25.89 4.29 -9.79
CA LEU A 87 25.48 5.64 -9.44
C LEU A 87 23.98 5.54 -9.22
N PHE A 88 23.52 5.82 -8.02
CA PHE A 88 22.10 5.97 -7.76
C PHE A 88 21.65 7.18 -8.61
N ILE A 89 20.98 6.87 -9.70
CA ILE A 89 20.34 7.89 -10.55
C ILE A 89 18.97 8.11 -9.90
N PRO A 90 18.66 9.30 -9.37
CA PRO A 90 17.31 9.60 -8.94
C PRO A 90 16.36 9.29 -10.08
N THR A 91 15.25 8.61 -9.76
CA THR A 91 14.26 8.25 -10.76
C THR A 91 13.31 9.41 -10.98
N GLU A 92 13.00 9.70 -12.24
CA GLU A 92 11.98 10.69 -12.60
C GLU A 92 10.58 10.15 -12.24
N PHE A 93 9.69 11.07 -11.88
CA PHE A 93 8.27 10.75 -11.84
C PHE A 93 7.74 10.53 -13.25
N THR A 94 6.83 9.56 -13.40
CA THR A 94 6.31 9.12 -14.71
C THR A 94 4.85 9.49 -14.90
N GLY A 95 4.05 9.44 -13.85
CA GLY A 95 2.63 9.76 -13.87
C GLY A 95 2.19 10.41 -12.56
N MET A 96 1.09 11.13 -12.59
CA MET A 96 0.46 11.67 -11.39
C MET A 96 -1.02 11.94 -11.62
N GLU A 97 -1.78 11.87 -10.52
CA GLU A 97 -3.18 12.27 -10.43
C GLU A 97 -3.48 12.76 -9.02
N ILE A 98 -4.51 13.58 -8.86
CA ILE A 98 -4.93 14.16 -7.58
C ILE A 98 -6.25 13.52 -7.16
N ASP A 99 -6.29 13.01 -5.91
CA ASP A 99 -7.52 12.44 -5.35
C ASP A 99 -8.49 13.53 -4.86
N SER A 100 -9.72 13.11 -4.50
CA SER A 100 -10.76 14.01 -4.00
C SER A 100 -10.39 14.73 -2.70
N ASP A 101 -9.39 14.24 -1.98
CA ASP A 101 -8.90 14.81 -0.73
C ASP A 101 -7.73 15.79 -0.96
N GLY A 102 -7.27 15.95 -2.21
CA GLY A 102 -6.18 16.84 -2.60
C GLY A 102 -4.79 16.24 -2.42
N PHE A 103 -4.67 14.91 -2.25
CA PHE A 103 -3.38 14.23 -2.24
C PHE A 103 -2.94 13.92 -3.68
N VAL A 104 -1.65 14.05 -3.93
CA VAL A 104 -1.06 13.74 -5.23
C VAL A 104 -0.59 12.29 -5.25
N TYR A 105 -1.24 11.44 -6.03
CA TYR A 105 -0.69 10.14 -6.39
C TYR A 105 0.35 10.34 -7.47
N ALA A 106 1.52 9.75 -7.28
CA ALA A 106 2.62 9.86 -8.22
C ALA A 106 3.31 8.51 -8.43
N THR A 107 3.73 8.27 -9.65
CA THR A 107 4.47 7.04 -10.01
C THR A 107 5.89 7.36 -10.44
N ASN A 108 6.78 6.42 -10.24
CA ASN A 108 8.14 6.46 -10.74
C ASN A 108 8.62 5.05 -11.13
N VAL A 109 9.72 5.01 -11.89
CA VAL A 109 10.38 3.76 -12.24
C VAL A 109 11.41 3.44 -11.18
N ASP A 110 11.00 2.68 -10.18
CA ASP A 110 11.89 2.20 -9.12
C ASP A 110 12.32 0.75 -9.41
N ALA A 111 13.61 0.54 -9.62
CA ALA A 111 14.17 -0.77 -9.95
C ALA A 111 13.99 -1.79 -8.80
N GLU A 112 13.89 -1.34 -7.56
CA GLU A 112 13.69 -2.18 -6.39
C GLU A 112 12.20 -2.38 -6.07
N GLY A 113 11.32 -1.54 -6.64
CA GLY A 113 9.88 -1.61 -6.47
C GLY A 113 9.37 -1.17 -5.10
N GLU A 114 10.19 -0.47 -4.30
CA GLU A 114 9.78 -0.04 -2.96
C GLU A 114 8.97 1.26 -2.95
N GLN A 115 9.22 2.13 -3.92
CA GLN A 115 8.67 3.47 -4.00
C GLN A 115 8.02 3.79 -5.36
N SER A 116 7.65 2.78 -6.11
CA SER A 116 7.07 2.94 -7.46
C SER A 116 5.79 3.73 -7.49
N VAL A 117 5.03 3.74 -6.40
CA VAL A 117 3.79 4.51 -6.23
C VAL A 117 3.86 5.25 -4.90
N ARG A 118 3.48 6.52 -4.90
CA ARG A 118 3.42 7.39 -3.73
C ARG A 118 2.09 8.11 -3.65
N ARG A 119 1.65 8.43 -2.44
CA ARG A 119 0.54 9.34 -2.17
C ARG A 119 1.07 10.51 -1.33
N LEU A 120 1.29 11.63 -1.96
CA LEU A 120 1.91 12.79 -1.34
C LEU A 120 0.86 13.68 -0.70
N ASN A 121 1.08 14.04 0.57
CA ASN A 121 0.28 15.06 1.23
C ASN A 121 0.69 16.47 0.76
N PRO A 122 -0.03 17.54 1.15
CA PRO A 122 0.31 18.92 0.77
C PRO A 122 1.72 19.38 1.21
N SER A 123 2.34 18.69 2.18
CA SER A 123 3.72 18.93 2.60
C SER A 123 4.76 18.15 1.79
N GLY A 124 4.32 17.33 0.82
CA GLY A 124 5.19 16.50 -0.02
C GLY A 124 5.66 15.20 0.63
N GLU A 125 5.09 14.81 1.79
CA GLU A 125 5.41 13.55 2.45
C GLU A 125 4.58 12.40 1.87
N ASP A 126 5.21 11.25 1.69
CA ASP A 126 4.55 10.04 1.22
C ASP A 126 3.76 9.39 2.36
N VAL A 127 2.44 9.38 2.21
CA VAL A 127 1.48 8.80 3.16
C VAL A 127 0.78 7.56 2.61
N ILE A 128 1.30 6.98 1.52
CA ILE A 128 0.70 5.79 0.92
C ILE A 128 0.68 4.63 1.90
N GLN A 129 -0.46 3.99 2.02
CA GLN A 129 -0.55 2.74 2.78
C GLN A 129 -0.05 1.59 1.91
N LYS A 130 0.82 0.75 2.49
CA LYS A 130 1.36 -0.42 1.81
C LYS A 130 0.78 -1.66 2.44
N GLY A 131 -0.07 -2.36 1.72
CA GLY A 131 -0.58 -3.67 2.14
C GLY A 131 0.54 -4.70 2.29
N ALA A 132 0.18 -5.94 2.59
CA ALA A 132 1.16 -7.01 2.83
C ALA A 132 2.09 -7.29 1.63
N ALA A 133 1.63 -7.02 0.40
CA ALA A 133 2.36 -7.25 -0.84
C ALA A 133 3.07 -5.99 -1.40
N GLY A 134 2.88 -4.83 -0.75
CA GLY A 134 3.30 -3.54 -1.31
C GLY A 134 2.40 -3.07 -2.46
N VAL A 135 2.69 -1.89 -3.00
CA VAL A 135 1.89 -1.24 -4.06
C VAL A 135 2.71 -1.01 -5.35
N SER A 136 3.64 -1.89 -5.65
CA SER A 136 4.65 -1.71 -6.71
C SER A 136 4.48 -2.66 -7.89
N GLY A 137 3.33 -3.28 -8.04
CA GLY A 137 3.11 -4.28 -9.08
C GLY A 137 3.90 -5.58 -8.84
N ASP A 138 4.42 -6.18 -9.89
CA ASP A 138 5.25 -7.39 -9.82
C ASP A 138 6.68 -7.02 -9.42
N ILE A 139 7.16 -7.55 -8.31
CA ILE A 139 8.56 -7.41 -7.85
C ILE A 139 9.39 -8.65 -8.15
N LEU A 140 8.82 -9.63 -8.86
CA LEU A 140 9.49 -10.90 -9.18
C LEU A 140 10.52 -10.73 -10.30
N TRP A 141 11.77 -10.65 -9.93
CA TRP A 141 12.94 -10.60 -10.81
C TRP A 141 13.40 -11.97 -11.34
N ARG A 142 12.61 -13.05 -11.15
CA ARG A 142 12.94 -14.42 -11.60
C ARG A 142 12.52 -14.74 -13.02
N LEU A 143 11.79 -13.88 -13.69
CA LEU A 143 11.46 -14.05 -15.08
C LEU A 143 12.70 -13.68 -15.92
N THR A 144 13.05 -14.53 -16.88
CA THR A 144 14.12 -14.28 -17.86
C THR A 144 13.54 -13.69 -19.14
N GLY A 145 14.34 -12.90 -19.87
CA GLY A 145 13.93 -12.26 -21.12
C GLY A 145 13.39 -10.85 -20.93
N ASP A 146 12.61 -10.38 -21.89
CA ASP A 146 12.11 -8.99 -21.96
C ASP A 146 11.16 -8.60 -20.82
N TYR A 147 10.63 -9.58 -20.10
CA TYR A 147 9.72 -9.39 -18.97
C TYR A 147 10.43 -9.58 -17.61
N SER A 148 11.75 -9.59 -17.60
CA SER A 148 12.52 -9.73 -16.36
C SER A 148 12.50 -8.44 -15.52
N GLY A 149 12.71 -8.57 -14.21
CA GLY A 149 12.78 -7.44 -13.28
C GLY A 149 11.43 -7.02 -12.69
N ALA A 150 11.47 -5.94 -11.90
CA ALA A 150 10.30 -5.35 -11.29
C ALA A 150 9.37 -4.69 -12.33
N SER A 151 8.12 -4.48 -11.97
CA SER A 151 7.17 -3.70 -12.77
C SER A 151 7.69 -2.28 -12.99
N ARG A 152 7.54 -1.81 -14.21
CA ARG A 152 7.82 -0.42 -14.55
C ARG A 152 6.51 0.36 -14.57
N ILE A 153 6.18 0.91 -13.42
CA ILE A 153 4.95 1.69 -13.26
C ILE A 153 5.13 3.06 -13.93
N ILE A 154 4.27 3.37 -14.88
CA ILE A 154 4.38 4.57 -15.71
C ILE A 154 3.27 5.58 -15.49
N ASP A 155 2.11 5.16 -14.99
CA ASP A 155 0.99 6.04 -14.77
C ASP A 155 0.05 5.51 -13.70
N VAL A 156 -0.82 6.35 -13.16
CA VAL A 156 -1.79 6.06 -12.11
C VAL A 156 -3.11 6.73 -12.42
N VAL A 157 -4.20 6.07 -12.08
CA VAL A 157 -5.54 6.66 -12.06
C VAL A 157 -6.20 6.42 -10.72
N VAL A 158 -6.75 7.48 -10.13
CA VAL A 158 -7.44 7.43 -8.84
C VAL A 158 -8.94 7.41 -9.09
N ARG A 159 -9.61 6.48 -8.42
CA ARG A 159 -11.06 6.34 -8.47
C ARG A 159 -11.67 6.70 -7.11
N GLU A 160 -12.98 6.79 -7.07
CA GLU A 160 -13.70 7.03 -5.82
C GLU A 160 -13.38 5.98 -4.74
N LYS A 161 -13.62 6.35 -3.48
CA LYS A 161 -13.48 5.47 -2.30
C LYS A 161 -12.06 4.94 -2.07
N GLY A 162 -11.06 5.72 -2.47
CA GLY A 162 -9.66 5.38 -2.27
C GLY A 162 -9.16 4.19 -3.09
N ILE A 163 -9.89 3.79 -4.14
CA ILE A 163 -9.44 2.79 -5.09
C ILE A 163 -8.58 3.49 -6.13
N TYR A 164 -7.44 2.92 -6.48
CA TYR A 164 -6.57 3.42 -7.54
C TYR A 164 -5.99 2.29 -8.37
N SER A 165 -5.65 2.58 -9.61
CA SER A 165 -5.05 1.63 -10.53
C SER A 165 -3.77 2.18 -11.11
N VAL A 166 -2.76 1.33 -11.26
CA VAL A 166 -1.47 1.69 -11.85
C VAL A 166 -1.16 0.76 -13.02
N ILE A 167 -0.46 1.29 -14.03
CA ILE A 167 -0.11 0.54 -15.22
C ILE A 167 1.37 0.23 -15.29
N ASP A 168 1.70 -1.05 -15.51
CA ASP A 168 3.05 -1.58 -15.74
C ASP A 168 3.32 -1.66 -17.25
N SER A 169 4.24 -0.86 -17.74
CA SER A 169 4.63 -0.89 -19.16
C SER A 169 5.43 -2.12 -19.56
N THR A 170 6.09 -2.81 -18.62
CA THR A 170 6.90 -4.00 -18.93
C THR A 170 6.04 -5.18 -19.31
N ARG A 171 4.94 -5.41 -18.57
CA ARG A 171 4.06 -6.59 -18.76
C ARG A 171 2.66 -6.21 -19.25
N GLY A 172 2.38 -4.92 -19.42
CA GLY A 172 1.05 -4.43 -19.79
C GLY A 172 -0.02 -4.73 -18.74
N ARG A 173 0.36 -4.92 -17.48
CA ARG A 173 -0.56 -5.24 -16.40
C ARG A 173 -1.07 -3.99 -15.72
N ILE A 174 -2.34 -4.01 -15.37
CA ILE A 174 -2.96 -2.98 -14.55
C ILE A 174 -3.25 -3.59 -13.19
N PHE A 175 -2.63 -3.00 -12.16
CA PHE A 175 -2.80 -3.39 -10.78
C PHE A 175 -3.77 -2.43 -10.11
N THR A 176 -4.81 -2.95 -9.48
CA THR A 176 -5.79 -2.15 -8.74
C THR A 176 -5.66 -2.41 -7.26
N TYR A 177 -5.57 -1.33 -6.49
CA TYR A 177 -5.38 -1.33 -5.04
C TYR A 177 -6.50 -0.57 -4.34
N ASP A 178 -6.72 -0.87 -3.06
CA ASP A 178 -7.53 -0.07 -2.16
C ASP A 178 -6.68 0.97 -1.39
N HIS A 179 -7.34 1.80 -0.60
CA HIS A 179 -6.70 2.85 0.21
C HIS A 179 -5.76 2.30 1.32
N GLU A 180 -5.88 1.03 1.68
CA GLU A 180 -4.98 0.34 2.62
C GLU A 180 -3.78 -0.30 1.90
N GLY A 181 -3.70 -0.19 0.57
CA GLY A 181 -2.65 -0.78 -0.26
C GLY A 181 -2.82 -2.27 -0.50
N ASN A 182 -4.01 -2.83 -0.30
CA ASN A 182 -4.28 -4.22 -0.66
C ASN A 182 -4.52 -4.33 -2.16
N LEU A 183 -3.87 -5.30 -2.81
CA LEU A 183 -4.11 -5.62 -4.20
C LEU A 183 -5.50 -6.25 -4.36
N LEU A 184 -6.37 -5.62 -5.14
CA LEU A 184 -7.73 -6.08 -5.38
C LEU A 184 -7.80 -7.07 -6.55
N TYR A 185 -7.22 -6.70 -7.68
CA TYR A 185 -7.16 -7.52 -8.88
C TYR A 185 -6.14 -6.98 -9.87
N ILE A 186 -5.79 -7.83 -10.85
CA ILE A 186 -4.87 -7.52 -11.94
C ILE A 186 -5.58 -7.87 -13.24
N PHE A 187 -5.42 -7.06 -14.27
CA PHE A 187 -5.90 -7.33 -15.63
C PHE A 187 -4.98 -6.72 -16.68
N GLY A 188 -5.24 -6.99 -17.96
CA GLY A 188 -4.35 -6.58 -19.05
C GLY A 188 -3.17 -7.52 -19.23
N GLY A 189 -2.30 -7.18 -20.16
CA GLY A 189 -1.07 -7.91 -20.50
C GLY A 189 -0.51 -7.44 -21.83
N ILE A 190 0.73 -7.77 -22.14
CA ILE A 190 1.31 -7.56 -23.48
C ILE A 190 0.86 -8.66 -24.42
N GLY A 191 0.38 -8.30 -25.59
CA GLY A 191 -0.07 -9.26 -26.60
C GLY A 191 -0.90 -8.64 -27.72
N SER A 192 -1.34 -9.50 -28.65
CA SER A 192 -2.16 -9.10 -29.80
C SER A 192 -3.65 -9.44 -29.65
N GLN A 193 -4.03 -10.06 -28.52
CA GLN A 193 -5.41 -10.44 -28.24
C GLN A 193 -6.21 -9.24 -27.72
N GLU A 194 -7.52 -9.33 -27.81
CA GLU A 194 -8.43 -8.37 -27.17
C GLU A 194 -8.15 -8.32 -25.66
N GLY A 195 -8.12 -7.12 -25.09
CA GLY A 195 -7.77 -6.90 -23.68
C GLY A 195 -6.27 -6.95 -23.37
N THR A 196 -5.40 -6.92 -24.39
CA THR A 196 -3.95 -6.84 -24.25
C THR A 196 -3.40 -5.63 -25.01
N PHE A 197 -2.22 -5.16 -24.59
CA PHE A 197 -1.54 -3.99 -25.13
C PHE A 197 -0.31 -4.41 -25.96
N ASP A 198 0.12 -3.52 -26.82
CA ASP A 198 1.44 -3.57 -27.43
C ASP A 198 2.43 -2.65 -26.68
N THR A 199 2.04 -1.38 -26.54
CA THR A 199 2.83 -0.40 -25.77
C THR A 199 1.88 0.51 -24.97
N PRO A 200 1.45 0.08 -23.76
CA PRO A 200 0.60 0.91 -22.92
C PRO A 200 1.39 2.14 -22.44
N THR A 201 0.80 3.31 -22.53
CA THR A 201 1.47 4.62 -22.28
C THR A 201 0.80 5.48 -21.23
N ALA A 202 -0.52 5.37 -21.07
CA ALA A 202 -1.26 6.12 -20.07
C ALA A 202 -2.53 5.38 -19.66
N ILE A 203 -3.01 5.66 -18.46
CA ILE A 203 -4.27 5.13 -17.90
C ILE A 203 -5.10 6.29 -17.37
N ASP A 204 -6.43 6.22 -17.55
CA ASP A 204 -7.39 7.20 -17.05
C ASP A 204 -8.76 6.53 -16.88
N THR A 205 -9.80 7.27 -16.49
CA THR A 205 -11.17 6.78 -16.36
C THR A 205 -12.18 7.64 -17.12
N ILE A 206 -13.24 6.99 -17.60
CA ILE A 206 -14.46 7.66 -18.07
C ILE A 206 -15.64 7.04 -17.33
N GLY A 207 -16.17 7.74 -16.33
CA GLY A 207 -17.15 7.18 -15.41
C GLY A 207 -16.55 5.98 -14.66
N ASP A 208 -17.22 4.83 -14.72
CA ASP A 208 -16.77 3.60 -14.06
C ASP A 208 -15.79 2.75 -14.91
N GLU A 209 -15.49 3.19 -16.13
CA GLU A 209 -14.64 2.45 -17.06
C GLU A 209 -13.21 2.95 -17.00
N ILE A 210 -12.26 2.04 -16.97
CA ILE A 210 -10.83 2.36 -17.11
C ILE A 210 -10.52 2.44 -18.61
N ILE A 211 -9.81 3.48 -19.00
CA ILE A 211 -9.30 3.66 -20.35
C ILE A 211 -7.78 3.59 -20.35
N VAL A 212 -7.21 3.00 -21.37
CA VAL A 212 -5.76 2.85 -21.54
C VAL A 212 -5.38 3.26 -22.95
N LEU A 213 -4.39 4.14 -23.05
CA LEU A 213 -3.80 4.51 -24.33
C LEU A 213 -2.69 3.51 -24.70
N ASP A 214 -2.86 2.85 -25.85
CA ASP A 214 -1.80 2.04 -26.48
C ASP A 214 -1.12 2.86 -27.57
N GLY A 215 0.10 3.30 -27.31
CA GLY A 215 0.85 4.19 -28.20
C GLY A 215 1.23 3.55 -29.53
N SER A 216 1.56 2.25 -29.55
CA SER A 216 1.91 1.55 -30.80
C SER A 216 0.71 1.23 -31.65
N LYS A 217 -0.39 0.85 -31.03
CA LYS A 217 -1.63 0.56 -31.76
C LYS A 217 -2.40 1.82 -32.17
N ASN A 218 -2.07 2.99 -31.57
CA ASN A 218 -2.83 4.24 -31.70
C ASN A 218 -4.32 4.04 -31.32
N LEU A 219 -4.57 3.32 -30.24
CA LEU A 219 -5.88 2.97 -29.74
C LEU A 219 -6.07 3.46 -28.31
N VAL A 220 -7.33 3.64 -27.94
CA VAL A 220 -7.76 3.74 -26.55
C VAL A 220 -8.63 2.54 -26.25
N ASP A 221 -8.11 1.63 -25.43
CA ASP A 221 -8.83 0.47 -24.96
C ASP A 221 -9.69 0.82 -23.75
N LYS A 222 -10.91 0.27 -23.67
CA LYS A 222 -11.85 0.47 -22.56
C LYS A 222 -12.09 -0.82 -21.81
N TYR A 223 -11.99 -0.75 -20.49
CA TYR A 223 -12.21 -1.87 -19.58
C TYR A 223 -13.36 -1.56 -18.63
N ARG A 224 -14.31 -2.47 -18.57
CA ARG A 224 -15.41 -2.44 -17.61
C ARG A 224 -15.21 -3.55 -16.58
N ALA A 225 -15.48 -3.26 -15.31
CA ALA A 225 -15.45 -4.27 -14.27
C ALA A 225 -16.40 -5.42 -14.59
N THR A 226 -15.90 -6.65 -14.47
CA THR A 226 -16.75 -7.84 -14.45
C THR A 226 -17.62 -7.84 -13.19
N ASN A 227 -18.62 -8.72 -13.10
CA ASN A 227 -19.41 -8.87 -11.87
C ASN A 227 -18.52 -9.14 -10.64
N TYR A 228 -17.46 -9.90 -10.80
CA TYR A 228 -16.49 -10.17 -9.73
C TYR A 228 -15.76 -8.88 -9.31
N GLY A 229 -15.17 -8.15 -10.25
CA GLY A 229 -14.48 -6.89 -9.97
C GLY A 229 -15.43 -5.81 -9.40
N PHE A 230 -16.67 -5.74 -9.90
CA PHE A 230 -17.69 -4.83 -9.38
C PHE A 230 -18.02 -5.12 -7.90
N LEU A 231 -18.22 -6.38 -7.53
CA LEU A 231 -18.49 -6.77 -6.14
C LEU A 231 -17.32 -6.44 -5.21
N ILE A 232 -16.08 -6.61 -5.67
CA ILE A 232 -14.88 -6.22 -4.90
C ILE A 232 -14.84 -4.70 -4.70
N ASN A 233 -15.01 -3.92 -5.77
CA ASN A 233 -15.02 -2.46 -5.69
C ASN A 233 -16.14 -1.96 -4.75
N GLN A 234 -17.33 -2.56 -4.86
CA GLN A 234 -18.45 -2.22 -4.00
C GLN A 234 -18.17 -2.54 -2.53
N ALA A 235 -17.61 -3.71 -2.22
CA ALA A 235 -17.26 -4.10 -0.87
C ALA A 235 -16.20 -3.16 -0.25
N VAL A 236 -15.18 -2.79 -1.03
CA VAL A 236 -14.14 -1.83 -0.62
C VAL A 236 -14.76 -0.44 -0.41
N GLY A 237 -15.59 0.03 -1.33
CA GLY A 237 -16.24 1.33 -1.24
C GLY A 237 -17.18 1.46 -0.04
N LEU A 238 -18.02 0.44 0.21
CA LEU A 238 -18.91 0.39 1.38
C LEU A 238 -18.12 0.43 2.69
N ARG A 239 -17.02 -0.32 2.74
CA ARG A 239 -16.13 -0.29 3.90
C ARG A 239 -15.46 1.09 4.07
N TYR A 240 -15.03 1.73 3.01
CA TYR A 240 -14.47 3.08 3.03
C TYR A 240 -15.46 4.08 3.62
N ASP A 241 -16.74 3.95 3.31
CA ASP A 241 -17.83 4.75 3.84
C ASP A 241 -18.26 4.35 5.28
N GLY A 242 -17.69 3.25 5.82
CA GLY A 242 -18.02 2.74 7.16
C GLY A 242 -19.24 1.82 7.21
N ASP A 243 -19.84 1.45 6.08
CA ASP A 243 -20.93 0.47 6.01
C ASP A 243 -20.38 -0.97 6.00
N GLU A 244 -19.91 -1.41 7.16
CA GLU A 244 -19.33 -2.74 7.34
C GLU A 244 -20.35 -3.86 7.09
N ALA A 245 -21.62 -3.65 7.37
CA ALA A 245 -22.66 -4.68 7.21
C ALA A 245 -22.91 -5.00 5.74
N SER A 246 -23.11 -3.97 4.91
CA SER A 246 -23.29 -4.13 3.47
C SER A 246 -22.01 -4.63 2.79
N ALA A 247 -20.83 -4.19 3.25
CA ALA A 247 -19.55 -4.69 2.75
C ALA A 247 -19.39 -6.20 2.97
N VAL A 248 -19.80 -6.73 4.13
CA VAL A 248 -19.76 -8.18 4.41
C VAL A 248 -20.62 -8.97 3.44
N GLU A 249 -21.80 -8.48 3.07
CA GLU A 249 -22.66 -9.19 2.10
C GLU A 249 -22.02 -9.21 0.70
N CYS A 250 -21.36 -8.12 0.28
CA CYS A 250 -20.59 -8.11 -0.96
C CYS A 250 -19.42 -9.11 -0.89
N TRP A 251 -18.66 -9.14 0.20
CA TRP A 251 -17.57 -10.10 0.38
C TRP A 251 -18.04 -11.55 0.34
N LYS A 252 -19.20 -11.86 0.93
CA LYS A 252 -19.78 -13.21 0.82
C LYS A 252 -20.14 -13.57 -0.62
N GLN A 253 -20.59 -12.60 -1.43
CA GLN A 253 -20.84 -12.84 -2.86
C GLN A 253 -19.54 -13.04 -3.63
N VAL A 254 -18.49 -12.30 -3.33
CA VAL A 254 -17.15 -12.52 -3.89
C VAL A 254 -16.68 -13.95 -3.59
N LEU A 255 -16.81 -14.43 -2.34
CA LEU A 255 -16.42 -15.78 -1.94
C LEU A 255 -17.25 -16.90 -2.60
N LYS A 256 -18.45 -16.62 -3.08
CA LYS A 256 -19.21 -17.57 -3.92
C LYS A 256 -18.62 -17.73 -5.32
N LEU A 257 -17.95 -16.69 -5.84
CA LEU A 257 -17.31 -16.70 -7.15
C LEU A 257 -15.85 -17.20 -7.04
N ASP A 258 -15.15 -16.81 -5.99
CA ASP A 258 -13.79 -17.26 -5.68
C ASP A 258 -13.64 -17.49 -4.16
N SER A 259 -13.74 -18.74 -3.75
CA SER A 259 -13.62 -19.15 -2.35
C SER A 259 -12.21 -19.00 -1.78
N ASN A 260 -11.20 -18.75 -2.62
CA ASN A 260 -9.80 -18.58 -2.21
C ASN A 260 -9.39 -17.11 -2.12
N PHE A 261 -10.29 -16.17 -2.33
CA PHE A 261 -9.98 -14.75 -2.26
C PHE A 261 -9.75 -14.31 -0.81
N GLU A 262 -8.50 -14.35 -0.38
CA GLU A 262 -8.06 -14.10 1.02
C GLU A 262 -8.55 -12.74 1.55
N LEU A 263 -8.54 -11.70 0.72
CA LEU A 263 -8.94 -10.35 1.13
C LEU A 263 -10.41 -10.27 1.59
N ALA A 264 -11.30 -11.08 1.01
CA ALA A 264 -12.70 -11.12 1.43
C ALA A 264 -12.83 -11.66 2.87
N TYR A 265 -12.07 -12.68 3.24
CA TYR A 265 -12.02 -13.17 4.62
C TYR A 265 -11.47 -12.11 5.56
N VAL A 266 -10.44 -11.37 5.15
CA VAL A 266 -9.89 -10.25 5.92
C VAL A 266 -10.94 -9.16 6.13
N GLY A 267 -11.67 -8.78 5.07
CA GLY A 267 -12.77 -7.82 5.14
C GLY A 267 -13.87 -8.24 6.12
N ILE A 268 -14.36 -9.48 6.00
CA ILE A 268 -15.35 -10.04 6.93
C ILE A 268 -14.79 -10.10 8.37
N GLY A 269 -13.52 -10.50 8.52
CA GLY A 269 -12.86 -10.55 9.82
C GLY A 269 -12.76 -9.18 10.51
N LYS A 270 -12.50 -8.12 9.74
CA LYS A 270 -12.45 -6.74 10.26
C LYS A 270 -13.82 -6.29 10.76
N SER A 271 -14.90 -6.64 10.07
CA SER A 271 -16.28 -6.37 10.51
C SER A 271 -16.59 -7.10 11.83
N TYR A 272 -16.25 -8.41 11.96
CA TYR A 272 -16.39 -9.12 13.22
C TYR A 272 -15.55 -8.51 14.34
N LEU A 273 -14.34 -8.05 14.03
CA LEU A 273 -13.46 -7.40 15.01
C LEU A 273 -14.04 -6.07 15.52
N ALA A 274 -14.67 -5.30 14.63
CA ALA A 274 -15.36 -4.07 14.97
C ALA A 274 -16.61 -4.34 15.85
N ALA A 275 -17.34 -5.42 15.55
CA ALA A 275 -18.49 -5.88 16.34
C ALA A 275 -18.11 -6.52 17.69
N GLY A 276 -16.82 -6.68 18.00
CA GLY A 276 -16.36 -7.35 19.22
C GLY A 276 -16.43 -8.88 19.18
N GLU A 277 -16.80 -9.47 18.04
CA GLU A 277 -16.85 -10.92 17.85
C GLU A 277 -15.44 -11.52 17.59
N ASN A 278 -14.55 -11.33 18.57
CA ASN A 278 -13.12 -11.55 18.44
C ASN A 278 -12.75 -12.98 18.00
N LYS A 279 -13.48 -14.00 18.42
CA LYS A 279 -13.26 -15.40 18.02
C LYS A 279 -13.55 -15.61 16.53
N LYS A 280 -14.68 -15.11 16.03
CA LYS A 280 -15.03 -15.21 14.60
C LYS A 280 -14.06 -14.41 13.73
N ALA A 281 -13.69 -13.22 14.20
CA ALA A 281 -12.66 -12.40 13.53
C ALA A 281 -11.34 -13.18 13.37
N MET A 282 -10.91 -13.85 14.42
CA MET A 282 -9.68 -14.66 14.43
C MET A 282 -9.74 -15.81 13.42
N GLU A 283 -10.88 -16.51 13.32
CA GLU A 283 -11.10 -17.57 12.33
C GLU A 283 -11.01 -17.04 10.91
N CYS A 284 -11.66 -15.89 10.63
CA CYS A 284 -11.61 -15.23 9.33
C CYS A 284 -10.18 -14.81 8.96
N PHE A 285 -9.45 -14.16 9.87
CA PHE A 285 -8.07 -13.75 9.61
C PHE A 285 -7.10 -14.92 9.42
N LYS A 286 -7.37 -16.06 10.07
CA LYS A 286 -6.61 -17.28 9.83
C LYS A 286 -6.83 -17.80 8.42
N THR A 287 -8.09 -17.85 7.95
CA THR A 287 -8.42 -18.27 6.59
C THR A 287 -7.89 -17.29 5.55
N GLY A 288 -8.00 -15.97 5.79
CA GLY A 288 -7.46 -14.91 4.94
C GLY A 288 -5.96 -14.68 5.11
N ASN A 289 -5.22 -15.61 5.75
CA ASN A 289 -3.76 -15.59 5.92
C ASN A 289 -3.19 -14.27 6.46
N ASN A 290 -3.97 -13.51 7.23
CA ASN A 290 -3.57 -12.21 7.76
C ASN A 290 -3.09 -12.32 9.22
N ARG A 291 -1.78 -12.46 9.39
CA ARG A 291 -1.13 -12.64 10.71
C ARG A 291 -1.28 -11.41 11.63
N GLN A 292 -1.27 -10.23 11.05
CA GLN A 292 -1.34 -8.98 11.83
C GLN A 292 -2.69 -8.86 12.52
N TYR A 293 -3.78 -8.91 11.74
CA TYR A 293 -5.14 -8.83 12.29
C TYR A 293 -5.50 -10.05 13.13
N TYR A 294 -5.01 -11.25 12.77
CA TYR A 294 -5.14 -12.43 13.62
C TYR A 294 -4.58 -12.18 15.02
N SER A 295 -3.38 -11.61 15.12
CA SER A 295 -2.74 -11.32 16.41
C SER A 295 -3.53 -10.29 17.23
N ILE A 296 -4.13 -9.28 16.58
CA ILE A 296 -4.99 -8.31 17.23
C ILE A 296 -6.25 -8.98 17.78
N ALA A 297 -6.94 -9.77 16.95
CA ALA A 297 -8.15 -10.50 17.35
C ALA A 297 -7.86 -11.51 18.48
N TYR A 298 -6.76 -12.24 18.38
CA TYR A 298 -6.31 -13.17 19.43
C TYR A 298 -6.04 -12.47 20.77
N LYS A 299 -5.35 -11.32 20.74
CA LYS A 299 -5.09 -10.52 21.95
C LYS A 299 -6.39 -10.07 22.60
N ARG A 300 -7.37 -9.59 21.81
CA ARG A 300 -8.69 -9.18 22.31
C ARG A 300 -9.46 -10.36 22.89
N TYR A 301 -9.54 -11.47 22.17
CA TYR A 301 -10.20 -12.71 22.62
C TYR A 301 -9.59 -13.26 23.90
N ARG A 302 -8.26 -13.35 23.97
CA ARG A 302 -7.56 -13.78 25.20
C ARG A 302 -7.90 -12.90 26.40
N ASN A 303 -7.93 -11.58 26.20
CA ASN A 303 -8.27 -10.64 27.28
C ASN A 303 -9.73 -10.79 27.72
N GLU A 304 -10.64 -11.08 26.81
CA GLU A 304 -12.04 -11.38 27.07
C GLU A 304 -12.16 -12.62 27.99
N ILE A 305 -11.56 -13.74 27.57
CA ILE A 305 -11.52 -14.98 28.38
C ILE A 305 -10.90 -14.74 29.76
N LEU A 306 -9.81 -13.97 29.82
CA LEU A 306 -9.18 -13.66 31.10
C LEU A 306 -10.10 -12.83 32.01
N LYS A 307 -10.82 -11.84 31.47
CA LYS A 307 -11.76 -11.03 32.25
C LYS A 307 -12.93 -11.87 32.78
N GLU A 308 -13.53 -12.70 31.93
CA GLU A 308 -14.65 -13.57 32.30
C GLU A 308 -14.28 -14.57 33.41
N ASN A 309 -13.08 -15.11 33.36
CA ASN A 309 -12.64 -16.15 34.28
C ASN A 309 -11.72 -15.65 35.41
N LEU A 310 -11.48 -14.32 35.51
CA LEU A 310 -10.51 -13.75 36.46
C LEU A 310 -10.81 -14.13 37.90
N THR A 311 -12.08 -14.07 38.32
CA THR A 311 -12.51 -14.45 39.67
C THR A 311 -12.21 -15.93 39.96
N GLY A 312 -12.47 -16.82 39.00
CA GLY A 312 -12.19 -18.24 39.11
C GLY A 312 -10.69 -18.50 39.23
N TYR A 313 -9.86 -17.86 38.42
CA TYR A 313 -8.40 -18.02 38.48
C TYR A 313 -7.81 -17.50 39.80
N LEU A 314 -8.30 -16.34 40.29
CA LEU A 314 -7.87 -15.80 41.58
C LEU A 314 -8.29 -16.71 42.74
N THR A 315 -9.51 -17.25 42.73
CA THR A 315 -10.00 -18.18 43.72
C THR A 315 -9.18 -19.48 43.74
N ALA A 316 -8.92 -20.05 42.55
CA ALA A 316 -8.10 -21.25 42.43
C ALA A 316 -6.66 -21.02 42.94
N ALA A 317 -6.05 -19.89 42.61
CA ALA A 317 -4.73 -19.50 43.11
C ALA A 317 -4.70 -19.37 44.62
N LEU A 318 -5.73 -18.73 45.21
CA LEU A 318 -5.85 -18.57 46.66
C LEU A 318 -6.00 -19.93 47.38
N VAL A 319 -6.85 -20.80 46.84
CA VAL A 319 -7.00 -22.17 47.39
C VAL A 319 -5.69 -22.95 47.33
N LEU A 320 -4.96 -22.84 46.20
CA LEU A 320 -3.67 -23.51 46.04
C LEU A 320 -2.64 -23.00 47.06
N ILE A 321 -2.59 -21.71 47.32
CA ILE A 321 -1.70 -21.11 48.33
C ILE A 321 -2.06 -21.62 49.71
N ILE A 322 -3.36 -21.67 50.08
CA ILE A 322 -3.82 -22.21 51.34
C ILE A 322 -3.40 -23.66 51.50
N LEU A 323 -3.61 -24.49 50.48
CA LEU A 323 -3.21 -25.91 50.49
C LEU A 323 -1.70 -26.07 50.67
N LEU A 324 -0.87 -25.27 50.02
CA LEU A 324 0.59 -25.29 50.16
C LEU A 324 1.02 -24.91 51.60
N VAL A 325 0.38 -23.91 52.19
CA VAL A 325 0.66 -23.48 53.57
C VAL A 325 0.29 -24.59 54.56
N LEU A 326 -0.89 -25.20 54.38
CA LEU A 326 -1.33 -26.33 55.19
C LEU A 326 -0.39 -27.54 55.08
N TRP A 327 -0.01 -27.90 53.84
CA TRP A 327 0.94 -28.96 53.55
C TRP A 327 2.30 -28.73 54.25
N ASN A 328 2.80 -27.52 54.19
CA ASN A 328 4.06 -27.16 54.85
C ASN A 328 3.96 -27.23 56.39
N LYS A 329 2.82 -26.79 56.96
CA LYS A 329 2.58 -26.92 58.42
C LYS A 329 2.48 -28.36 58.86
N ILE A 330 1.71 -29.18 58.14
CA ILE A 330 1.54 -30.62 58.45
C ILE A 330 2.86 -31.37 58.27
N GLY A 331 3.59 -31.10 57.21
CA GLY A 331 4.90 -31.68 56.95
C GLY A 331 5.92 -31.38 58.07
N LYS A 332 5.98 -30.09 58.47
CA LYS A 332 6.85 -29.68 59.60
C LYS A 332 6.43 -30.31 60.93
N LYS A 333 5.11 -30.50 61.18
CA LYS A 333 4.62 -31.17 62.39
C LYS A 333 5.02 -32.64 62.42
N LYS A 334 4.77 -33.37 61.31
CA LYS A 334 5.18 -34.81 61.19
C LYS A 334 6.70 -34.99 61.26
N TRP A 335 7.48 -34.08 60.74
CA TRP A 335 8.94 -34.13 60.79
C TRP A 335 9.47 -33.90 62.25
N LYS A 336 8.84 -32.95 62.99
CA LYS A 336 9.16 -32.74 64.43
C LYS A 336 8.77 -33.94 65.27
N GLU A 337 7.61 -34.56 65.07
CA GLU A 337 7.16 -35.72 65.74
C GLU A 337 8.07 -36.98 65.51
N ARG A 338 8.51 -37.15 64.25
CA ARG A 338 9.51 -38.23 63.95
C ARG A 338 10.87 -37.98 64.57
N ARG A 339 11.31 -36.73 64.70
CA ARG A 339 12.56 -36.41 65.42
C ARG A 339 12.46 -36.65 66.93
N ALA A 340 11.31 -36.39 67.53
CA ALA A 340 11.07 -36.64 68.96
C ALA A 340 10.91 -38.10 69.33
N SER A 341 10.58 -38.95 68.38
CA SER A 341 10.48 -40.40 68.58
C SER A 341 11.80 -41.17 68.33
N HIS A 342 12.88 -40.52 67.98
CA HIS A 342 14.22 -41.08 67.78
C HIS A 342 15.24 -40.54 68.79
N VAL A 343 14.81 -39.88 69.84
CA VAL A 343 15.55 -39.52 71.05
C VAL A 343 14.95 -40.31 72.22
#